data_574efcaee9d0e2f6322bd9bf6fd8e309
#
_entry.id   574efcaee9d0e2f6322bd9bf6fd8e309
#
_cell.length_a   1.000
_cell.length_b   1.000
_cell.length_c   1.000
_cell.angle_alpha   90.00
_cell.angle_beta   90.00
_cell.angle_gamma   90.00
#
_symmetry.space_group_name_H-M   'P 1'
#
loop_
_entity.id
_entity.type
_entity.pdbx_description
1 polymer ?
#
loop_
_entity_poly.entity_id
_entity_poly.type
_entity_poly.pdbx_seq_one_letter_code
_entity_poly.pdbx_strand_id
1 'polypeptide(L)'
;MVDGAARGNPGPAGCGAFLCDARGLVSKKLYRYLGIATNNIAEYEGLLVGLEAAVALGCEKVHVESDSELMVNQLNGRYRVRHEKLKKLYQRALNLLRQFDSYRIAHVKREHNQVADRLANEAIERGLLLEKSGKAQDLKVHAMP
;
A
#
# COMPACT_ATOMS: atom_id res chain seq x y z
N MET A 1 3.51 2.63 7.40
CA MET A 1 2.86 3.61 6.52
C MET A 1 2.69 3.04 5.14
N VAL A 2 1.54 3.24 4.55
CA VAL A 2 1.22 2.76 3.21
C VAL A 2 0.61 3.89 2.39
N ASP A 3 0.79 3.86 1.07
CA ASP A 3 0.20 4.82 0.15
C ASP A 3 0.03 4.20 -1.23
N GLY A 4 -0.85 4.80 -2.02
CA GLY A 4 -1.05 4.47 -3.42
C GLY A 4 -1.40 5.73 -4.18
N ALA A 5 -0.97 5.80 -5.43
CA ALA A 5 -1.22 6.96 -6.28
C ALA A 5 -1.48 6.52 -7.71
N ALA A 6 -2.31 7.28 -8.41
CA ALA A 6 -2.54 7.10 -9.84
C ALA A 6 -2.43 8.45 -10.54
N ARG A 7 -1.77 8.48 -11.69
CA ARG A 7 -1.65 9.67 -12.53
C ARG A 7 -2.78 9.66 -13.56
N GLY A 8 -3.89 10.29 -13.17
CA GLY A 8 -5.20 10.10 -13.78
C GLY A 8 -5.97 9.04 -12.99
N ASN A 9 -7.28 9.06 -13.03
CA ASN A 9 -8.10 8.17 -12.20
C ASN A 9 -9.19 7.49 -13.02
N PRO A 10 -8.90 6.37 -13.75
CA PRO A 10 -7.66 5.58 -13.69
C PRO A 10 -6.50 6.15 -14.49
N GLY A 11 -5.31 5.67 -14.20
CA GLY A 11 -4.09 6.02 -14.89
C GLY A 11 -2.92 5.18 -14.39
N PRO A 12 -1.69 5.44 -14.88
CA PRO A 12 -0.51 4.76 -14.35
C PRO A 12 -0.44 4.91 -12.84
N ALA A 13 -0.35 3.78 -12.13
CA ALA A 13 -0.49 3.74 -10.68
C ALA A 13 0.66 2.97 -10.02
N GLY A 14 0.95 3.34 -8.79
CA GLY A 14 1.93 2.67 -7.97
C GLY A 14 1.55 2.74 -6.50
N CYS A 15 2.20 1.92 -5.70
CA CYS A 15 2.00 1.92 -4.26
C CYS A 15 3.33 1.79 -3.54
N GLY A 16 3.33 2.16 -2.27
CA GLY A 16 4.48 2.10 -1.41
C GLY A 16 4.12 1.72 0.01
N ALA A 17 5.06 1.09 0.70
CA ALA A 17 4.92 0.74 2.10
C ALA A 17 6.25 0.99 2.81
N PHE A 18 6.16 1.52 4.01
CA PHE A 18 7.30 1.84 4.85
C PHE A 18 7.08 1.18 6.20
N LEU A 19 7.94 0.22 6.53
CA LEU A 19 7.84 -0.54 7.77
C LEU A 19 8.94 -0.12 8.73
N CYS A 20 8.57 0.14 9.98
CA CYS A 20 9.52 0.39 11.05
C CYS A 20 9.06 -0.32 12.32
N ASP A 21 10.01 -0.59 13.22
CA ASP A 21 9.71 -1.20 14.50
C ASP A 21 9.17 -0.16 15.50
N ALA A 22 8.85 -0.62 16.72
CA ALA A 22 8.31 0.24 17.77
C ALA A 22 9.27 1.36 18.20
N ARG A 23 10.57 1.22 17.90
CA ARG A 23 11.58 2.24 18.20
C ARG A 23 11.78 3.23 17.05
N GLY A 24 11.04 3.06 15.95
CA GLY A 24 11.14 3.91 14.77
C GLY A 24 12.28 3.52 13.83
N LEU A 25 12.97 2.41 14.07
CA LEU A 25 14.01 1.94 13.15
C LEU A 25 13.37 1.32 11.92
N VAL A 26 13.82 1.76 10.75
CA VAL A 26 13.30 1.29 9.46
C VAL A 26 13.71 -0.14 9.20
N SER A 27 12.72 -1.02 9.01
CA SER A 27 12.94 -2.41 8.64
C SER A 27 12.93 -2.60 7.13
N LYS A 28 11.97 -2.00 6.45
CA LYS A 28 11.81 -2.12 4.99
C LYS A 28 11.15 -0.91 4.38
N LYS A 29 11.55 -0.61 3.15
CA LYS A 29 10.85 0.29 2.22
C LYS A 29 10.52 -0.52 0.98
N LEU A 30 9.25 -0.53 0.59
CA LEU A 30 8.76 -1.32 -0.53
C LEU A 30 7.99 -0.43 -1.49
N TYR A 31 8.08 -0.73 -2.78
CA TYR A 31 7.24 -0.09 -3.78
C TYR A 31 6.90 -1.07 -4.89
N ARG A 32 5.78 -0.82 -5.57
CA ARG A 32 5.28 -1.67 -6.63
C ARG A 32 4.57 -0.84 -7.68
N TYR A 33 4.91 -1.06 -8.96
CA TYR A 33 4.17 -0.49 -10.08
C TYR A 33 2.94 -1.38 -10.38
N LEU A 34 1.78 -0.76 -10.58
CA LEU A 34 0.51 -1.48 -10.73
C LEU A 34 -0.04 -1.46 -12.15
N GLY A 35 0.61 -0.75 -13.09
CA GLY A 35 0.01 -0.48 -14.39
C GLY A 35 -1.13 0.53 -14.26
N ILE A 36 -2.19 0.36 -15.02
CA ILE A 36 -3.35 1.27 -14.98
C ILE A 36 -4.29 0.85 -13.86
N ALA A 37 -4.54 1.75 -12.94
CA ALA A 37 -5.44 1.53 -11.81
C ALA A 37 -6.01 2.85 -11.30
N THR A 38 -7.04 2.76 -10.45
CA THR A 38 -7.58 3.93 -9.74
C THR A 38 -6.78 4.23 -8.48
N ASN A 39 -6.94 5.43 -7.94
CA ASN A 39 -6.33 5.79 -6.66
C ASN A 39 -6.73 4.81 -5.56
N ASN A 40 -8.02 4.47 -5.46
CA ASN A 40 -8.51 3.59 -4.40
C ASN A 40 -7.90 2.18 -4.50
N ILE A 41 -7.77 1.64 -5.70
CA ILE A 41 -7.10 0.35 -5.92
C ILE A 41 -5.64 0.45 -5.49
N ALA A 42 -4.93 1.51 -5.90
CA ALA A 42 -3.53 1.72 -5.54
C ALA A 42 -3.34 1.81 -4.02
N GLU A 43 -4.26 2.48 -3.31
CA GLU A 43 -4.22 2.56 -1.84
C GLU A 43 -4.33 1.17 -1.19
N TYR A 44 -5.29 0.34 -1.64
CA TYR A 44 -5.43 -1.02 -1.12
C TYR A 44 -4.23 -1.90 -1.47
N GLU A 45 -3.68 -1.76 -2.67
CA GLU A 45 -2.48 -2.52 -3.05
C GLU A 45 -1.28 -2.14 -2.17
N GLY A 46 -1.12 -0.87 -1.83
CA GLY A 46 -0.10 -0.42 -0.88
C GLY A 46 -0.27 -1.06 0.49
N LEU A 47 -1.49 -1.12 0.97
CA LEU A 47 -1.81 -1.80 2.23
C LEU A 47 -1.43 -3.29 2.17
N LEU A 48 -1.77 -3.98 1.08
CA LEU A 48 -1.46 -5.40 0.93
C LEU A 48 0.05 -5.65 0.90
N VAL A 49 0.80 -4.83 0.17
CA VAL A 49 2.27 -4.92 0.15
C VAL A 49 2.84 -4.80 1.56
N GLY A 50 2.37 -3.81 2.32
CA GLY A 50 2.82 -3.59 3.69
C GLY A 50 2.46 -4.74 4.63
N LEU A 51 1.21 -5.21 4.57
CA LEU A 51 0.75 -6.30 5.43
C LEU A 51 1.44 -7.63 5.11
N GLU A 52 1.62 -7.95 3.83
CA GLU A 52 2.34 -9.17 3.42
C GLU A 52 3.78 -9.15 3.95
N ALA A 53 4.45 -8.01 3.87
CA ALA A 53 5.80 -7.86 4.40
C ALA A 53 5.84 -8.01 5.92
N ALA A 54 4.86 -7.43 6.63
CA ALA A 54 4.79 -7.54 8.08
C ALA A 54 4.54 -9.00 8.53
N VAL A 55 3.68 -9.72 7.82
CA VAL A 55 3.46 -11.16 8.07
C VAL A 55 4.77 -11.93 7.84
N ALA A 56 5.46 -11.66 6.73
CA ALA A 56 6.72 -12.35 6.41
C ALA A 56 7.81 -12.08 7.44
N LEU A 57 7.79 -10.90 8.08
CA LEU A 57 8.73 -10.55 9.15
C LEU A 57 8.36 -11.18 10.50
N GLY A 58 7.21 -11.85 10.61
CA GLY A 58 6.76 -12.48 11.84
C GLY A 58 6.23 -11.51 12.87
N CYS A 59 5.76 -10.33 12.47
CA CYS A 59 5.19 -9.35 13.39
C CYS A 59 3.92 -9.89 14.04
N GLU A 60 3.82 -9.74 15.37
CA GLU A 60 2.63 -10.15 16.13
C GLU A 60 1.58 -9.06 16.16
N LYS A 61 2.00 -7.82 16.17
CA LYS A 61 1.12 -6.64 16.20
C LYS A 61 1.49 -5.71 15.07
N VAL A 62 0.49 -5.08 14.47
CA VAL A 62 0.71 -4.13 13.39
C VAL A 62 -0.12 -2.86 13.60
N HIS A 63 0.50 -1.73 13.38
CA HIS A 63 -0.16 -0.44 13.36
C HIS A 63 -0.02 0.13 11.95
N VAL A 64 -1.12 0.23 11.23
CA VAL A 64 -1.15 0.76 9.86
C VAL A 64 -1.51 2.23 9.90
N GLU A 65 -0.72 3.04 9.20
CA GLU A 65 -1.02 4.45 8.98
C GLU A 65 -1.18 4.72 7.49
N SER A 66 -2.25 5.42 7.14
CA SER A 66 -2.57 5.78 5.76
C SER A 66 -3.22 7.15 5.71
N ASP A 67 -2.98 7.90 4.64
CA ASP A 67 -3.66 9.17 4.40
C ASP A 67 -4.97 9.00 3.60
N SER A 68 -5.34 7.76 3.26
CA SER A 68 -6.63 7.46 2.64
C SER A 68 -7.71 7.32 3.70
N GLU A 69 -8.45 8.40 3.94
CA GLU A 69 -9.56 8.40 4.90
C GLU A 69 -10.61 7.36 4.54
N LEU A 70 -10.93 7.22 3.24
CA LEU A 70 -11.89 6.23 2.77
C LEU A 70 -11.46 4.81 3.16
N MET A 71 -10.23 4.42 2.84
CA MET A 71 -9.74 3.07 3.14
C MET A 71 -9.71 2.80 4.64
N VAL A 72 -9.23 3.76 5.43
CA VAL A 72 -9.17 3.63 6.90
C VAL A 72 -10.57 3.43 7.46
N ASN A 73 -11.56 4.19 7.01
CA ASN A 73 -12.93 4.05 7.48
C ASN A 73 -13.57 2.74 7.03
N GLN A 74 -13.23 2.26 5.84
CA GLN A 74 -13.71 0.96 5.38
C GLN A 74 -13.13 -0.18 6.23
N LEU A 75 -11.83 -0.14 6.52
CA LEU A 75 -11.17 -1.18 7.32
C LEU A 75 -11.64 -1.17 8.78
N ASN A 76 -12.01 -0.01 9.30
CA ASN A 76 -12.55 0.13 10.65
C ASN A 76 -14.08 -0.12 10.74
N GLY A 77 -14.69 -0.50 9.62
CA GLY A 77 -16.12 -0.86 9.58
C GLY A 77 -17.08 0.32 9.57
N ARG A 78 -16.59 1.54 9.36
CA ARG A 78 -17.43 2.75 9.34
C ARG A 78 -18.08 3.00 7.98
N TYR A 79 -17.39 2.63 6.89
CA TYR A 79 -17.86 2.78 5.52
C TYR A 79 -17.92 1.42 4.85
N ARG A 80 -18.95 1.23 4.02
CA ARG A 80 -19.13 0.00 3.26
C ARG A 80 -18.28 0.01 1.99
N VAL A 81 -17.70 -1.14 1.63
CA VAL A 81 -16.99 -1.33 0.36
C VAL A 81 -18.00 -1.83 -0.66
N ARG A 82 -18.29 -1.03 -1.69
CA ARG A 82 -19.32 -1.35 -2.69
C ARG A 82 -18.76 -1.81 -4.03
N HIS A 83 -17.60 -1.32 -4.41
CA HIS A 83 -16.96 -1.64 -5.70
C HIS A 83 -16.39 -3.07 -5.67
N GLU A 84 -16.70 -3.87 -6.70
CA GLU A 84 -16.32 -5.30 -6.72
C GLU A 84 -14.81 -5.55 -6.62
N LYS A 85 -13.99 -4.79 -7.35
CA LYS A 85 -12.53 -4.94 -7.27
C LYS A 85 -12.01 -4.56 -5.90
N LEU A 86 -12.55 -3.50 -5.30
CA LEU A 86 -12.17 -3.08 -3.96
C LEU A 86 -12.60 -4.10 -2.91
N LYS A 87 -13.76 -4.74 -3.08
CA LYS A 87 -14.21 -5.79 -2.16
C LYS A 87 -13.20 -6.94 -2.09
N LYS A 88 -12.65 -7.35 -3.22
CA LYS A 88 -11.65 -8.43 -3.25
C LYS A 88 -10.38 -8.04 -2.51
N LEU A 89 -9.89 -6.82 -2.74
CA LEU A 89 -8.71 -6.30 -2.06
C LEU A 89 -8.97 -6.12 -0.57
N TYR A 90 -10.15 -5.60 -0.21
CA TYR A 90 -10.59 -5.44 1.16
C TYR A 90 -10.62 -6.79 1.89
N GLN A 91 -11.19 -7.84 1.28
CA GLN A 91 -11.22 -9.17 1.88
C GLN A 91 -9.82 -9.75 2.07
N ARG A 92 -8.93 -9.57 1.09
CA ARG A 92 -7.53 -9.98 1.23
C ARG A 92 -6.84 -9.25 2.39
N ALA A 93 -7.10 -7.95 2.52
CA ALA A 93 -6.54 -7.17 3.63
C ALA A 93 -7.04 -7.68 4.98
N LEU A 94 -8.35 -7.95 5.10
CA LEU A 94 -8.92 -8.50 6.33
C LEU A 94 -8.32 -9.86 6.67
N ASN A 95 -8.11 -10.72 5.67
CA ASN A 95 -7.51 -12.03 5.88
C ASN A 95 -6.07 -11.91 6.39
N LEU A 96 -5.31 -10.97 5.86
CA LEU A 96 -3.95 -10.68 6.34
C LEU A 96 -3.97 -10.12 7.77
N LEU A 97 -4.87 -9.18 8.05
CA LEU A 97 -4.99 -8.59 9.38
C LEU A 97 -5.32 -9.62 10.46
N ARG A 98 -6.11 -10.64 10.11
CA ARG A 98 -6.45 -11.73 11.05
C ARG A 98 -5.25 -12.59 11.44
N GLN A 99 -4.14 -12.52 10.72
CA GLN A 99 -2.92 -13.26 11.04
C GLN A 99 -2.10 -12.61 12.17
N PHE A 100 -2.43 -11.37 12.52
CA PHE A 100 -1.79 -10.69 13.64
C PHE A 100 -2.58 -10.91 14.93
N ASP A 101 -1.88 -10.90 16.07
CA ASP A 101 -2.52 -10.98 17.39
C ASP A 101 -3.41 -9.76 17.63
N SER A 102 -2.96 -8.60 17.16
CA SER A 102 -3.75 -7.39 17.21
C SER A 102 -3.32 -6.44 16.09
N TYR A 103 -4.23 -5.56 15.69
CA TYR A 103 -3.92 -4.54 14.70
C TYR A 103 -4.69 -3.26 14.98
N ARG A 104 -4.17 -2.17 14.45
CA ARG A 104 -4.78 -0.86 14.52
C ARG A 104 -4.59 -0.17 13.17
N ILE A 105 -5.66 0.45 12.67
CA ILE A 105 -5.66 1.20 11.41
C ILE A 105 -5.98 2.64 11.73
N ALA A 106 -5.06 3.55 11.41
CA ALA A 106 -5.22 4.97 11.73
C ALA A 106 -5.04 5.83 10.49
N HIS A 107 -5.86 6.88 10.40
CA HIS A 107 -5.72 7.93 9.39
C HIS A 107 -4.66 8.92 9.86
N VAL A 108 -3.75 9.27 8.96
CA VAL A 108 -2.76 10.33 9.19
C VAL A 108 -2.88 11.37 8.07
N LYS A 109 -2.47 12.59 8.35
CA LYS A 109 -2.44 13.63 7.34
C LYS A 109 -1.37 13.30 6.29
N ARG A 110 -1.60 13.76 5.05
CA ARG A 110 -0.69 13.49 3.94
C ARG A 110 0.75 13.92 4.23
N GLU A 111 0.95 15.05 4.90
CA GLU A 111 2.29 15.52 5.26
C GLU A 111 3.01 14.59 6.25
N HIS A 112 2.30 13.69 6.90
CA HIS A 112 2.88 12.68 7.79
C HIS A 112 3.04 11.31 7.11
N ASN A 113 2.73 11.22 5.81
CA ASN A 113 2.84 9.99 5.03
C ASN A 113 3.77 10.14 3.82
N GLN A 114 4.72 11.06 3.90
CA GLN A 114 5.57 11.43 2.76
C GLN A 114 6.48 10.32 2.25
N VAL A 115 6.98 9.46 3.12
CA VAL A 115 7.88 8.37 2.71
C VAL A 115 7.13 7.39 1.82
N ALA A 116 5.94 6.94 2.26
CA ALA A 116 5.12 6.03 1.47
C ALA A 116 4.64 6.69 0.16
N ASP A 117 4.29 7.98 0.22
CA ASP A 117 3.90 8.75 -0.97
C ASP A 117 5.03 8.77 -2.01
N ARG A 118 6.26 9.05 -1.59
CA ARG A 118 7.44 9.04 -2.48
C ARG A 118 7.67 7.65 -3.08
N LEU A 119 7.52 6.60 -2.31
CA LEU A 119 7.68 5.23 -2.79
C LEU A 119 6.64 4.89 -3.87
N ALA A 120 5.38 5.29 -3.66
CA ALA A 120 4.32 5.09 -4.66
C ALA A 120 4.63 5.84 -5.96
N ASN A 121 5.07 7.09 -5.88
CA ASN A 121 5.45 7.88 -7.05
C ASN A 121 6.68 7.33 -7.75
N GLU A 122 7.69 6.88 -7.01
CA GLU A 122 8.87 6.24 -7.58
C GLU A 122 8.50 4.97 -8.34
N ALA A 123 7.56 4.19 -7.83
CA ALA A 123 7.05 3.00 -8.51
C ALA A 123 6.46 3.36 -9.88
N ILE A 124 5.68 4.43 -9.96
CA ILE A 124 5.10 4.91 -11.22
C ILE A 124 6.22 5.32 -12.20
N GLU A 125 7.18 6.12 -11.74
CA GLU A 125 8.29 6.58 -12.60
C GLU A 125 9.06 5.41 -13.19
N ARG A 126 9.46 4.46 -12.35
CA ARG A 126 10.22 3.29 -12.77
C ARG A 126 9.39 2.37 -13.67
N GLY A 127 8.11 2.18 -13.35
CA GLY A 127 7.20 1.37 -14.15
C GLY A 127 7.01 1.94 -15.55
N LEU A 128 6.82 3.25 -15.66
CA LEU A 128 6.67 3.92 -16.96
C LEU A 128 7.95 3.82 -17.80
N LEU A 129 9.12 3.93 -17.18
CA LEU A 129 10.40 3.75 -17.88
C LEU A 129 10.55 2.33 -18.41
N LEU A 130 10.18 1.32 -17.64
CA LEU A 130 10.26 -0.08 -18.03
C LEU A 130 9.24 -0.41 -19.13
N GLU A 131 8.04 0.18 -19.11
CA GLU A 131 7.07 0.03 -20.20
C GLU A 131 7.62 0.56 -21.51
N LYS A 132 8.31 1.71 -21.49
CA LYS A 132 8.96 2.26 -22.68
C LYS A 132 10.02 1.31 -23.24
N SER A 133 10.71 0.56 -22.39
CA SER A 133 11.73 -0.42 -22.79
C SER A 133 11.18 -1.82 -23.02
N GLY A 134 9.87 -2.04 -22.83
CA GLY A 134 9.22 -3.34 -22.98
C GLY A 134 9.49 -4.31 -21.84
N LYS A 135 9.89 -3.83 -20.66
CA LYS A 135 10.27 -4.67 -19.52
C LYS A 135 9.37 -4.50 -18.29
N ALA A 136 8.22 -3.84 -18.43
CA ALA A 136 7.35 -3.51 -17.30
C ALA A 136 6.83 -4.74 -16.54
N GLN A 137 6.56 -5.83 -17.25
CA GLN A 137 6.04 -7.05 -16.62
C GLN A 137 7.06 -7.73 -15.71
N ASP A 138 8.33 -7.39 -15.79
CA ASP A 138 9.37 -7.94 -14.91
C ASP A 138 9.44 -7.20 -13.57
N LEU A 139 8.79 -6.04 -13.48
CA LEU A 139 8.79 -5.21 -12.28
C LEU A 139 7.63 -5.63 -11.38
N LYS A 140 7.93 -6.21 -10.22
CA LYS A 140 6.92 -6.63 -9.24
C LYS A 140 7.02 -5.81 -7.97
N VAL A 141 7.77 -6.27 -7.00
CA VAL A 141 7.98 -5.58 -5.73
C VAL A 141 9.47 -5.41 -5.52
N HIS A 142 9.88 -4.21 -5.16
CA HIS A 142 11.28 -3.91 -4.86
C HIS A 142 11.40 -3.48 -3.40
N ALA A 143 12.28 -4.17 -2.65
CA ALA A 143 12.63 -3.80 -1.29
C ALA A 143 13.81 -2.83 -1.31
N MET A 144 13.70 -1.75 -0.57
CA MET A 144 14.76 -0.75 -0.44
C MET A 144 15.33 -0.81 0.98
N PRO A 145 16.66 -0.87 1.11
CA PRO A 145 17.28 -0.91 2.44
C PRO A 145 17.10 0.37 3.23
#